data_9611ed45fbf4c9c887222ff02e7c888c
#
_entry.id   9611ed45fbf4c9c887222ff02e7c888c
#
_cell.length_a   1.000
_cell.length_b   1.000
_cell.length_c   1.000
_cell.angle_alpha   90.00
_cell.angle_beta   90.00
_cell.angle_gamma   90.00
#
_symmetry.space_group_name_H-M   'P 1'
#
loop_
_entity.id
_entity.type
_entity.pdbx_description
1 polymer ?
#
loop_
_entity_poly.entity_id
_entity_poly.type
_entity_poly.pdbx_seq_one_letter_code
_entity_poly.pdbx_strand_id
1 'polypeptide(L)'
;MDWFAWDFDHPAYFQIYSDKVAEAASEGPALAALLHLPPGSRVLDLPCGWGRLHPHLKARGLEVVGGDLSRLNLRRHTGEHPAPLVRLDLRALPFREACADGVFCAYTSWGYFATEAENLRQLTEFARVLRPGGILLLDLSGRDFLKEAVAEVEGQWLDFPEEGYQERATWSPDGRRIRTERRCQGEAFRHDIWIPTDTEVRTALADTGFGPLTAYGGLDGRPWATAAERWIYRAIRH
;
A
#
# COMPACT_ATOMS: atom_id res chain seq x y z
N MET A 1 10.63 0.39 -18.15
CA MET A 1 10.56 1.33 -16.99
C MET A 1 9.27 1.01 -16.29
N ASP A 2 9.34 0.80 -14.98
CA ASP A 2 8.16 0.48 -14.19
C ASP A 2 7.21 1.69 -14.17
N TRP A 3 5.90 1.47 -14.41
CA TRP A 3 4.90 2.52 -14.53
C TRP A 3 4.86 3.41 -13.28
N PHE A 4 4.96 2.81 -12.10
CA PHE A 4 4.91 3.52 -10.82
C PHE A 4 6.09 4.47 -10.61
N ALA A 5 7.23 4.24 -11.25
CA ALA A 5 8.40 5.10 -11.15
C ALA A 5 8.19 6.46 -11.86
N TRP A 6 7.31 6.50 -12.87
CA TRP A 6 6.96 7.71 -13.60
C TRP A 6 5.69 8.35 -13.03
N ASP A 7 4.63 7.58 -12.87
CA ASP A 7 3.32 8.08 -12.46
C ASP A 7 3.38 8.77 -11.10
N PHE A 8 3.96 8.13 -10.09
CA PHE A 8 4.07 8.71 -8.74
C PHE A 8 5.10 9.83 -8.61
N ASP A 9 5.97 10.04 -9.59
CA ASP A 9 6.93 11.16 -9.63
C ASP A 9 6.44 12.32 -10.50
N HIS A 10 5.20 12.28 -10.99
CA HIS A 10 4.60 13.30 -11.85
C HIS A 10 3.71 14.27 -11.05
N PRO A 11 3.85 15.62 -11.25
CA PRO A 11 3.09 16.61 -10.49
C PRO A 11 1.57 16.51 -10.64
N ALA A 12 1.07 16.26 -11.86
CA ALA A 12 -0.37 16.11 -12.12
C ALA A 12 -0.98 14.89 -11.43
N TYR A 13 -0.19 13.84 -11.24
CA TYR A 13 -0.66 12.63 -10.57
C TYR A 13 -1.01 12.86 -9.09
N PHE A 14 -0.33 13.79 -8.43
CA PHE A 14 -0.64 14.13 -7.04
C PHE A 14 -2.05 14.67 -6.86
N GLN A 15 -2.60 15.39 -7.84
CA GLN A 15 -3.95 15.94 -7.74
C GLN A 15 -4.99 14.83 -7.61
N ILE A 16 -4.80 13.71 -8.30
CA ILE A 16 -5.68 12.53 -8.23
C ILE A 16 -5.78 11.96 -6.81
N TYR A 17 -4.75 12.21 -5.98
CA TYR A 17 -4.66 11.70 -4.61
C TYR A 17 -4.79 12.79 -3.53
N SER A 18 -5.14 14.03 -3.91
CA SER A 18 -5.23 15.15 -2.95
C SER A 18 -6.22 14.88 -1.83
N ASP A 19 -7.33 14.20 -2.13
CA ASP A 19 -8.40 13.89 -1.17
C ASP A 19 -7.96 12.88 -0.10
N LYS A 20 -6.95 12.07 -0.41
CA LYS A 20 -6.37 11.12 0.54
C LYS A 20 -5.76 11.79 1.79
N VAL A 21 -5.53 13.10 1.75
CA VAL A 21 -5.13 13.87 2.94
C VAL A 21 -6.25 13.89 3.98
N ALA A 22 -7.49 14.13 3.53
CA ALA A 22 -8.65 14.13 4.43
C ALA A 22 -8.95 12.72 4.98
N GLU A 23 -8.86 11.71 4.14
CA GLU A 23 -9.04 10.30 4.55
C GLU A 23 -8.01 9.86 5.61
N ALA A 24 -6.78 10.39 5.55
CA ALA A 24 -5.74 10.03 6.52
C ALA A 24 -6.15 10.32 7.97
N ALA A 25 -6.98 11.33 8.22
CA ALA A 25 -7.45 11.68 9.56
C ALA A 25 -8.32 10.58 10.19
N SER A 26 -9.10 9.86 9.38
CA SER A 26 -9.94 8.74 9.83
C SER A 26 -9.21 7.40 9.76
N GLU A 27 -8.47 7.15 8.69
CA GLU A 27 -7.80 5.87 8.44
C GLU A 27 -6.52 5.68 9.25
N GLY A 28 -5.74 6.74 9.43
CA GLY A 28 -4.45 6.66 10.10
C GLY A 28 -4.51 6.13 11.53
N PRO A 29 -5.43 6.62 12.39
CA PRO A 29 -5.60 6.07 13.74
C PRO A 29 -6.02 4.60 13.75
N ALA A 30 -6.90 4.19 12.80
CA ALA A 30 -7.37 2.82 12.67
C ALA A 30 -6.24 1.87 12.25
N LEU A 31 -5.51 2.23 11.20
CA LEU A 31 -4.35 1.47 10.73
C LEU A 31 -3.27 1.35 11.81
N ALA A 32 -2.98 2.46 12.51
CA ALA A 32 -2.03 2.44 13.62
C ALA A 32 -2.48 1.52 14.77
N ALA A 33 -3.80 1.42 15.00
CA ALA A 33 -4.35 0.51 15.98
C ALA A 33 -4.15 -0.95 15.60
N LEU A 34 -4.35 -1.31 14.33
CA LEU A 34 -4.24 -2.69 13.84
C LEU A 34 -2.79 -3.23 13.87
N LEU A 35 -1.78 -2.37 13.93
CA LEU A 35 -0.40 -2.80 14.15
C LEU A 35 -0.22 -3.49 15.51
N HIS A 36 -0.97 -3.07 16.54
CA HIS A 36 -0.86 -3.61 17.90
C HIS A 36 0.59 -3.57 18.45
N LEU A 37 1.33 -2.53 18.15
CA LEU A 37 2.69 -2.32 18.62
C LEU A 37 2.70 -1.37 19.81
N PRO A 38 3.57 -1.60 20.83
CA PRO A 38 3.71 -0.69 21.96
C PRO A 38 4.41 0.63 21.54
N PRO A 39 4.20 1.73 22.28
CA PRO A 39 4.97 2.96 22.11
C PRO A 39 6.48 2.70 22.14
N GLY A 40 7.25 3.45 21.36
CA GLY A 40 8.69 3.26 21.17
C GLY A 40 9.05 2.22 20.10
N SER A 41 8.06 1.49 19.55
CA SER A 41 8.34 0.56 18.46
C SER A 41 8.69 1.29 17.16
N ARG A 42 9.69 0.77 16.44
CA ARG A 42 10.09 1.30 15.13
C ARG A 42 9.27 0.68 14.01
N VAL A 43 8.61 1.54 13.24
CA VAL A 43 7.76 1.16 12.11
C VAL A 43 8.33 1.75 10.82
N LEU A 44 8.46 0.90 9.79
CA LEU A 44 8.76 1.32 8.42
C LEU A 44 7.45 1.44 7.65
N ASP A 45 7.12 2.63 7.14
CA ASP A 45 5.98 2.89 6.26
C ASP A 45 6.46 2.80 4.80
N LEU A 46 6.04 1.74 4.08
CA LEU A 46 6.63 1.32 2.80
C LEU A 46 5.56 0.81 1.80
N PRO A 47 5.26 1.57 0.72
CA PRO A 47 5.73 2.91 0.39
C PRO A 47 4.93 3.96 1.15
N CYS A 48 5.60 5.03 1.60
CA CYS A 48 4.96 6.05 2.43
C CYS A 48 4.28 7.18 1.64
N GLY A 49 4.51 7.27 0.33
CA GLY A 49 4.09 8.45 -0.43
C GLY A 49 4.69 9.73 0.16
N TRP A 50 3.85 10.70 0.43
CA TRP A 50 4.24 11.94 1.12
C TRP A 50 4.10 11.88 2.65
N GLY A 51 3.93 10.68 3.22
CA GLY A 51 3.93 10.45 4.67
C GLY A 51 2.67 10.91 5.38
N ARG A 52 1.51 10.94 4.71
CA ARG A 52 0.23 11.41 5.29
C ARG A 52 -0.22 10.66 6.53
N LEU A 53 0.23 9.41 6.71
CA LEU A 53 -0.10 8.58 7.87
C LEU A 53 0.87 8.75 9.05
N HIS A 54 2.04 9.35 8.83
CA HIS A 54 3.07 9.50 9.86
C HIS A 54 2.59 10.22 11.13
N PRO A 55 1.80 11.31 11.08
CA PRO A 55 1.29 11.95 12.29
C PRO A 55 0.48 11.00 13.17
N HIS A 56 -0.33 10.13 12.57
CA HIS A 56 -1.20 9.20 13.29
C HIS A 56 -0.42 8.03 13.91
N LEU A 57 0.59 7.53 13.22
CA LEU A 57 1.52 6.52 13.77
C LEU A 57 2.32 7.12 14.94
N LYS A 58 2.85 8.34 14.78
CA LYS A 58 3.57 9.05 15.84
C LYS A 58 2.70 9.38 17.05
N ALA A 59 1.43 9.74 16.85
CA ALA A 59 0.50 9.98 17.94
C ALA A 59 0.28 8.74 18.83
N ARG A 60 0.59 7.54 18.32
CA ARG A 60 0.65 6.28 19.07
C ARG A 60 1.99 6.03 19.76
N GLY A 61 2.92 6.98 19.69
CA GLY A 61 4.27 6.85 20.24
C GLY A 61 5.21 5.98 19.40
N LEU A 62 4.87 5.69 18.13
CA LEU A 62 5.71 4.88 17.25
C LEU A 62 6.84 5.73 16.63
N GLU A 63 8.03 5.12 16.49
CA GLU A 63 9.15 5.68 15.76
C GLU A 63 9.01 5.35 14.28
N VAL A 64 8.59 6.33 13.46
CA VAL A 64 8.28 6.10 12.04
C VAL A 64 9.46 6.48 11.16
N VAL A 65 9.79 5.60 10.21
CA VAL A 65 10.69 5.87 9.08
C VAL A 65 9.89 5.61 7.80
N GLY A 66 9.81 6.61 6.93
CA GLY A 66 9.12 6.48 5.64
C GLY A 66 10.08 6.14 4.51
N GLY A 67 9.62 5.32 3.58
CA GLY A 67 10.36 5.01 2.36
C GLY A 67 9.47 5.03 1.12
N ASP A 68 9.93 5.68 0.05
CA ASP A 68 9.23 5.73 -1.23
C ASP A 68 10.21 5.84 -2.39
N LEU A 69 9.79 5.43 -3.59
CA LEU A 69 10.60 5.57 -4.80
C LEU A 69 10.52 7.00 -5.37
N SER A 70 9.35 7.64 -5.26
CA SER A 70 9.09 8.97 -5.79
C SER A 70 9.81 10.06 -5.01
N ARG A 71 10.68 10.78 -5.70
CA ARG A 71 11.34 11.98 -5.15
C ARG A 71 10.34 13.09 -4.87
N LEU A 72 9.32 13.20 -5.74
CA LEU A 72 8.31 14.24 -5.62
C LEU A 72 7.49 14.05 -4.36
N ASN A 73 7.03 12.81 -4.10
CA ASN A 73 6.31 12.49 -2.87
C ASN A 73 7.14 12.77 -1.64
N LEU A 74 8.38 12.31 -1.60
CA LEU A 74 9.27 12.54 -0.46
C LEU A 74 9.55 14.03 -0.20
N ARG A 75 9.64 14.86 -1.26
CA ARG A 75 9.80 16.32 -1.11
C ARG A 75 8.54 17.04 -0.60
N ARG A 76 7.36 16.43 -0.80
CA ARG A 76 6.07 16.97 -0.33
C ARG A 76 5.79 16.64 1.14
N HIS A 77 6.64 15.81 1.74
CA HIS A 77 6.50 15.50 3.16
C HIS A 77 6.66 16.78 3.99
N THR A 78 5.53 17.30 4.46
CA THR A 78 5.45 18.49 5.30
C THR A 78 4.78 18.12 6.60
N GLY A 79 5.32 18.58 7.70
CA GLY A 79 4.73 18.37 9.00
C GLY A 79 5.59 18.99 10.08
N GLU A 80 4.99 19.36 11.20
CA GLU A 80 5.70 19.95 12.36
C GLU A 80 6.78 19.01 12.93
N HIS A 81 6.63 17.70 12.67
CA HIS A 81 7.58 16.68 13.13
C HIS A 81 7.84 15.68 12.00
N PRO A 82 8.67 16.01 11.00
CA PRO A 82 8.94 15.11 9.89
C PRO A 82 9.55 13.78 10.37
N ALA A 83 9.07 12.67 9.80
CA ALA A 83 9.73 11.38 9.97
C ALA A 83 11.00 11.36 9.10
N PRO A 84 12.03 10.60 9.48
CA PRO A 84 13.12 10.27 8.55
C PRO A 84 12.57 9.64 7.28
N LEU A 85 13.05 10.10 6.12
CA LEU A 85 12.62 9.61 4.81
C LEU A 85 13.79 9.03 4.04
N VAL A 86 13.54 7.94 3.32
CA VAL A 86 14.53 7.25 2.50
C VAL A 86 13.95 7.02 1.10
N ARG A 87 14.69 7.40 0.06
CA ARG A 87 14.34 6.98 -1.29
C ARG A 87 14.79 5.55 -1.52
N LEU A 88 13.84 4.68 -1.88
CA LEU A 88 14.12 3.25 -2.00
C LEU A 88 13.22 2.55 -3.02
N ASP A 89 13.66 1.37 -3.44
CA ASP A 89 12.85 0.39 -4.17
C ASP A 89 12.46 -0.72 -3.20
N LEU A 90 11.18 -1.11 -3.19
CA LEU A 90 10.67 -2.14 -2.28
C LEU A 90 11.28 -3.53 -2.53
N ARG A 91 11.87 -3.75 -3.71
CA ARG A 91 12.58 -4.99 -4.05
C ARG A 91 13.99 -5.10 -3.46
N ALA A 92 14.52 -3.99 -2.89
CA ALA A 92 15.86 -3.93 -2.32
C ALA A 92 15.95 -2.82 -1.27
N LEU A 93 15.54 -3.11 -0.05
CA LEU A 93 15.47 -2.14 1.03
C LEU A 93 16.87 -1.79 1.57
N PRO A 94 17.24 -0.50 1.68
CA PRO A 94 18.54 -0.08 2.19
C PRO A 94 18.63 -0.14 3.72
N PHE A 95 17.88 -1.03 4.35
CA PHE A 95 17.88 -1.24 5.78
C PHE A 95 18.60 -2.54 6.12
N ARG A 96 19.23 -2.57 7.29
CA ARG A 96 19.82 -3.79 7.82
C ARG A 96 18.74 -4.79 8.22
N GLU A 97 19.13 -6.05 8.31
CA GLU A 97 18.27 -7.10 8.84
C GLU A 97 17.81 -6.82 10.27
N ALA A 98 16.60 -7.26 10.63
CA ALA A 98 16.03 -7.20 11.97
C ALA A 98 16.11 -5.80 12.63
N CYS A 99 15.85 -4.74 11.88
CA CYS A 99 15.97 -3.36 12.36
C CYS A 99 14.64 -2.70 12.72
N ALA A 100 13.51 -3.35 12.45
CA ALA A 100 12.16 -2.80 12.66
C ALA A 100 11.26 -3.75 13.43
N ASP A 101 10.33 -3.17 14.20
CA ASP A 101 9.29 -3.86 14.94
C ASP A 101 8.03 -4.06 14.08
N GLY A 102 7.81 -3.14 13.14
CA GLY A 102 6.70 -3.19 12.20
C GLY A 102 7.09 -2.73 10.80
N VAL A 103 6.45 -3.32 9.81
CA VAL A 103 6.37 -2.81 8.42
C VAL A 103 4.90 -2.56 8.12
N PHE A 104 4.62 -1.40 7.58
CA PHE A 104 3.29 -0.98 7.17
C PHE A 104 3.30 -0.79 5.65
N CYS A 105 2.47 -1.56 4.93
CA CYS A 105 2.32 -1.49 3.48
C CYS A 105 0.83 -1.33 3.13
N ALA A 106 0.43 -0.09 2.82
CA ALA A 106 -0.96 0.27 2.64
C ALA A 106 -1.35 0.49 1.18
N TYR A 107 -2.67 0.55 0.94
CA TYR A 107 -3.30 0.98 -0.32
C TYR A 107 -2.87 0.17 -1.53
N THR A 108 -2.87 -1.16 -1.38
CA THR A 108 -2.60 -2.10 -2.48
C THR A 108 -1.23 -1.88 -3.14
N SER A 109 -0.23 -1.48 -2.33
CA SER A 109 1.12 -1.27 -2.84
C SER A 109 1.93 -2.57 -3.01
N TRP A 110 1.37 -3.72 -2.64
CA TRP A 110 1.86 -5.03 -3.01
C TRP A 110 1.07 -5.54 -4.21
N GLY A 111 1.76 -5.85 -5.30
CA GLY A 111 1.17 -6.23 -6.58
C GLY A 111 1.55 -5.29 -7.75
N TYR A 112 2.37 -4.26 -7.48
CA TYR A 112 2.79 -3.29 -8.50
C TYR A 112 3.78 -3.86 -9.51
N PHE A 113 4.60 -4.84 -9.11
CA PHE A 113 5.64 -5.37 -9.97
C PHE A 113 5.08 -6.26 -11.08
N ALA A 114 5.82 -6.31 -12.20
CA ALA A 114 5.38 -7.01 -13.38
C ALA A 114 5.31 -8.53 -13.20
N THR A 115 6.16 -9.07 -12.34
CA THR A 115 6.26 -10.52 -12.11
C THR A 115 5.91 -10.89 -10.66
N GLU A 116 5.41 -12.10 -10.47
CA GLU A 116 5.17 -12.67 -9.14
C GLU A 116 6.45 -12.75 -8.31
N ALA A 117 7.56 -13.11 -8.96
CA ALA A 117 8.86 -13.22 -8.29
C ALA A 117 9.31 -11.87 -7.69
N GLU A 118 9.04 -10.75 -8.37
CA GLU A 118 9.34 -9.42 -7.83
C GLU A 118 8.41 -9.06 -6.67
N ASN A 119 7.11 -9.40 -6.74
CA ASN A 119 6.17 -9.19 -5.66
C ASN A 119 6.54 -10.04 -4.42
N LEU A 120 6.97 -11.30 -4.61
CA LEU A 120 7.49 -12.14 -3.53
C LEU A 120 8.79 -11.57 -2.94
N ARG A 121 9.68 -11.02 -3.78
CA ARG A 121 10.90 -10.36 -3.32
C ARG A 121 10.62 -9.18 -2.40
N GLN A 122 9.57 -8.40 -2.67
CA GLN A 122 9.13 -7.32 -1.77
C GLN A 122 8.78 -7.88 -0.38
N LEU A 123 8.00 -8.97 -0.29
CA LEU A 123 7.67 -9.60 0.99
C LEU A 123 8.91 -10.18 1.69
N THR A 124 9.84 -10.77 0.93
CA THR A 124 11.12 -11.26 1.45
C THR A 124 11.93 -10.13 2.08
N GLU A 125 11.99 -8.96 1.44
CA GLU A 125 12.65 -7.79 1.99
C GLU A 125 11.95 -7.26 3.25
N PHE A 126 10.60 -7.27 3.29
CA PHE A 126 9.86 -6.94 4.49
C PHE A 126 10.16 -7.90 5.65
N ALA A 127 10.20 -9.21 5.37
CA ALA A 127 10.59 -10.20 6.36
C ALA A 127 12.03 -9.99 6.86
N ARG A 128 12.96 -9.68 5.95
CA ARG A 128 14.37 -9.46 6.30
C ARG A 128 14.56 -8.29 7.27
N VAL A 129 13.89 -7.18 7.03
CA VAL A 129 14.05 -5.97 7.86
C VAL A 129 13.30 -6.04 9.19
N LEU A 130 12.27 -6.85 9.29
CA LEU A 130 11.56 -7.11 10.54
C LEU A 130 12.39 -8.00 11.46
N ARG A 131 12.39 -7.73 12.76
CA ARG A 131 12.89 -8.65 13.77
C ARG A 131 11.99 -9.89 13.89
N PRO A 132 12.48 -11.04 14.39
CA PRO A 132 11.62 -12.15 14.77
C PRO A 132 10.51 -11.68 15.72
N GLY A 133 9.26 -12.08 15.45
CA GLY A 133 8.08 -11.56 16.14
C GLY A 133 7.60 -10.18 15.69
N GLY A 134 8.29 -9.53 14.76
CA GLY A 134 7.88 -8.25 14.16
C GLY A 134 6.62 -8.39 13.29
N ILE A 135 5.93 -7.28 13.07
CA ILE A 135 4.60 -7.26 12.45
C ILE A 135 4.67 -6.66 11.06
N LEU A 136 4.12 -7.39 10.08
CA LEU A 136 3.72 -6.81 8.79
C LEU A 136 2.23 -6.50 8.84
N LEU A 137 1.85 -5.26 8.54
CA LEU A 137 0.47 -4.90 8.21
C LEU A 137 0.40 -4.64 6.71
N LEU A 138 -0.30 -5.51 5.99
CA LEU A 138 -0.49 -5.46 4.55
C LEU A 138 -1.96 -5.13 4.26
N ASP A 139 -2.21 -4.02 3.59
CA ASP A 139 -3.54 -3.54 3.26
C ASP A 139 -3.74 -3.55 1.74
N LEU A 140 -4.72 -4.34 1.31
CA LEU A 140 -5.03 -4.60 -0.09
C LEU A 140 -6.49 -4.30 -0.39
N SER A 141 -6.79 -3.93 -1.62
CA SER A 141 -8.16 -3.92 -2.12
C SER A 141 -8.69 -5.35 -2.22
N GLY A 142 -9.93 -5.55 -1.79
CA GLY A 142 -10.61 -6.83 -1.89
C GLY A 142 -10.85 -7.22 -3.36
N ARG A 143 -10.37 -8.39 -3.76
CA ARG A 143 -10.46 -8.84 -5.16
C ARG A 143 -11.89 -8.97 -5.65
N ASP A 144 -12.76 -9.62 -4.87
CA ASP A 144 -14.14 -9.87 -5.28
C ASP A 144 -14.93 -8.56 -5.34
N PHE A 145 -14.70 -7.67 -4.37
CA PHE A 145 -15.25 -6.31 -4.40
C PHE A 145 -14.83 -5.54 -5.67
N LEU A 146 -13.52 -5.56 -6.02
CA LEU A 146 -13.05 -4.89 -7.24
C LEU A 146 -13.65 -5.49 -8.51
N LYS A 147 -13.83 -6.82 -8.58
CA LYS A 147 -14.46 -7.47 -9.73
C LYS A 147 -15.90 -7.01 -9.90
N GLU A 148 -16.65 -6.95 -8.82
CA GLU A 148 -18.04 -6.50 -8.83
C GLU A 148 -18.13 -5.01 -9.17
N ALA A 149 -17.33 -4.17 -8.54
CA ALA A 149 -17.31 -2.72 -8.78
C ALA A 149 -16.95 -2.34 -10.23
N VAL A 150 -16.11 -3.13 -10.89
CA VAL A 150 -15.68 -2.86 -12.28
C VAL A 150 -16.61 -3.50 -13.31
N ALA A 151 -17.33 -4.57 -12.98
CA ALA A 151 -18.07 -5.40 -13.96
C ALA A 151 -19.03 -4.62 -14.86
N GLU A 152 -19.78 -3.65 -14.30
CA GLU A 152 -20.76 -2.87 -15.07
C GLU A 152 -20.15 -1.73 -15.88
N VAL A 153 -18.97 -1.27 -15.52
CA VAL A 153 -18.29 -0.09 -16.09
C VAL A 153 -16.97 -0.42 -16.77
N GLU A 154 -16.66 -1.71 -16.92
CA GLU A 154 -15.38 -2.17 -17.46
C GLU A 154 -15.08 -1.54 -18.83
N GLY A 155 -13.94 -0.90 -18.95
CA GLY A 155 -13.48 -0.23 -20.17
C GLY A 155 -14.16 1.10 -20.48
N GLN A 156 -15.14 1.53 -19.71
CA GLN A 156 -15.80 2.84 -19.87
C GLN A 156 -14.97 3.93 -19.17
N TRP A 157 -14.95 5.13 -19.77
CA TRP A 157 -14.39 6.29 -19.12
C TRP A 157 -15.42 6.87 -18.13
N LEU A 158 -15.03 6.98 -16.88
CA LEU A 158 -15.79 7.62 -15.82
C LEU A 158 -15.17 8.99 -15.52
N ASP A 159 -16.02 10.00 -15.35
CA ASP A 159 -15.62 11.35 -14.99
C ASP A 159 -15.64 11.55 -13.47
N PHE A 160 -14.57 12.12 -12.94
CA PHE A 160 -14.43 12.57 -11.56
C PHE A 160 -14.17 14.08 -11.56
N PRO A 161 -15.21 14.90 -11.76
CA PRO A 161 -15.03 16.32 -11.99
C PRO A 161 -14.55 17.09 -10.76
N GLU A 162 -14.91 16.64 -9.55
CA GLU A 162 -14.47 17.28 -8.31
C GLU A 162 -12.96 17.10 -8.09
N GLU A 163 -12.44 15.93 -8.45
CA GLU A 163 -11.01 15.58 -8.37
C GLU A 163 -10.23 15.98 -9.64
N GLY A 164 -10.93 16.30 -10.71
CA GLY A 164 -10.35 16.82 -11.96
C GLY A 164 -9.67 15.76 -12.82
N TYR A 165 -10.15 14.52 -12.81
CA TYR A 165 -9.61 13.46 -13.66
C TYR A 165 -10.71 12.55 -14.25
N GLN A 166 -10.33 11.80 -15.27
CA GLN A 166 -11.11 10.69 -15.83
C GLN A 166 -10.38 9.39 -15.58
N GLU A 167 -11.13 8.31 -15.36
CA GLU A 167 -10.59 6.97 -15.15
C GLU A 167 -11.35 5.93 -15.95
N ARG A 168 -10.65 4.91 -16.43
CA ARG A 168 -11.24 3.63 -16.85
C ARG A 168 -10.44 2.47 -16.28
N ALA A 169 -11.13 1.40 -15.93
CA ALA A 169 -10.51 0.18 -15.44
C ALA A 169 -10.89 -1.01 -16.33
N THR A 170 -9.92 -1.92 -16.53
CA THR A 170 -10.13 -3.19 -17.25
C THR A 170 -9.37 -4.30 -16.54
N TRP A 171 -9.93 -5.50 -16.55
CA TRP A 171 -9.20 -6.67 -16.11
C TRP A 171 -8.30 -7.22 -17.24
N SER A 172 -7.16 -7.78 -16.89
CA SER A 172 -6.37 -8.59 -17.82
C SER A 172 -7.15 -9.83 -18.24
N PRO A 173 -6.90 -10.42 -19.43
CA PRO A 173 -7.66 -11.57 -19.96
C PRO A 173 -7.67 -12.79 -19.01
N ASP A 174 -6.62 -12.97 -18.21
CA ASP A 174 -6.53 -14.01 -17.19
C ASP A 174 -7.20 -13.62 -15.86
N GLY A 175 -7.75 -12.40 -15.77
CA GLY A 175 -8.40 -11.86 -14.59
C GLY A 175 -7.49 -11.68 -13.36
N ARG A 176 -6.17 -11.64 -13.56
CA ARG A 176 -5.20 -11.53 -12.45
C ARG A 176 -4.75 -10.12 -12.15
N ARG A 177 -4.81 -9.23 -13.14
CA ARG A 177 -4.36 -7.84 -13.01
C ARG A 177 -5.49 -6.88 -13.36
N ILE A 178 -5.57 -5.78 -12.63
CA ILE A 178 -6.39 -4.64 -13.00
C ILE A 178 -5.52 -3.59 -13.67
N ARG A 179 -5.97 -3.10 -14.83
CA ARG A 179 -5.35 -2.00 -15.56
C ARG A 179 -6.24 -0.79 -15.42
N THR A 180 -5.70 0.27 -14.85
CA THR A 180 -6.40 1.54 -14.70
C THR A 180 -5.69 2.59 -15.53
N GLU A 181 -6.43 3.26 -16.41
CA GLU A 181 -5.94 4.41 -17.16
C GLU A 181 -6.60 5.66 -16.62
N ARG A 182 -5.82 6.70 -16.33
CA ARG A 182 -6.30 8.00 -15.85
C ARG A 182 -5.84 9.11 -16.77
N ARG A 183 -6.69 10.13 -16.93
CA ARG A 183 -6.37 11.37 -17.63
C ARG A 183 -6.58 12.54 -16.68
N CYS A 184 -5.52 13.30 -16.45
CA CYS A 184 -5.53 14.46 -15.55
C CYS A 184 -4.64 15.55 -16.11
N GLN A 185 -5.14 16.78 -16.25
CA GLN A 185 -4.39 17.95 -16.74
C GLN A 185 -3.68 17.75 -18.10
N GLY A 186 -4.29 16.97 -19.01
CA GLY A 186 -3.70 16.68 -20.33
C GLY A 186 -2.68 15.53 -20.33
N GLU A 187 -2.34 14.99 -19.18
CA GLU A 187 -1.45 13.84 -19.01
C GLU A 187 -2.23 12.53 -18.90
N ALA A 188 -1.58 11.41 -19.26
CA ALA A 188 -2.16 10.07 -19.17
C ALA A 188 -1.28 9.18 -18.29
N PHE A 189 -1.92 8.52 -17.33
CA PHE A 189 -1.30 7.62 -16.37
C PHE A 189 -1.86 6.21 -16.54
N ARG A 190 -1.03 5.19 -16.30
CA ARG A 190 -1.45 3.81 -16.43
C ARG A 190 -0.93 2.97 -15.28
N HIS A 191 -1.85 2.38 -14.53
CA HIS A 191 -1.52 1.35 -13.55
C HIS A 191 -1.75 -0.04 -14.14
N ASP A 192 -0.96 -0.99 -13.70
CA ASP A 192 -1.14 -2.42 -13.99
C ASP A 192 -0.77 -3.18 -12.71
N ILE A 193 -1.80 -3.52 -11.93
CA ILE A 193 -1.65 -4.03 -10.56
C ILE A 193 -2.14 -5.47 -10.50
N TRP A 194 -1.30 -6.38 -10.00
CA TRP A 194 -1.74 -7.73 -9.64
C TRP A 194 -2.66 -7.68 -8.44
N ILE A 195 -3.85 -8.28 -8.57
CA ILE A 195 -4.85 -8.38 -7.51
C ILE A 195 -4.96 -9.86 -7.13
N PRO A 196 -4.24 -10.30 -6.10
CA PRO A 196 -4.19 -11.70 -5.70
C PRO A 196 -5.51 -12.18 -5.09
N THR A 197 -5.73 -13.48 -5.12
CA THR A 197 -6.73 -14.16 -4.29
C THR A 197 -6.26 -14.24 -2.84
N ASP A 198 -7.18 -14.46 -1.88
CA ASP A 198 -6.81 -14.68 -0.47
C ASP A 198 -5.82 -15.84 -0.30
N THR A 199 -6.01 -16.93 -1.04
CA THR A 199 -5.09 -18.08 -1.02
C THR A 199 -3.70 -17.68 -1.49
N GLU A 200 -3.57 -16.91 -2.57
CA GLU A 200 -2.27 -16.43 -3.07
C GLU A 200 -1.59 -15.50 -2.05
N VAL A 201 -2.35 -14.61 -1.37
CA VAL A 201 -1.79 -13.76 -0.31
C VAL A 201 -1.24 -14.59 0.84
N ARG A 202 -2.04 -15.54 1.35
CA ARG A 202 -1.64 -16.41 2.47
C ARG A 202 -0.43 -17.27 2.14
N THR A 203 -0.42 -17.85 0.93
CA THR A 203 0.72 -18.63 0.44
C THR A 203 1.97 -17.77 0.34
N ALA A 204 1.88 -16.59 -0.29
CA ALA A 204 3.01 -15.67 -0.44
C ALA A 204 3.59 -15.24 0.92
N LEU A 205 2.72 -14.94 1.90
CA LEU A 205 3.15 -14.60 3.25
C LEU A 205 3.86 -15.79 3.93
N ALA A 206 3.29 -16.99 3.86
CA ALA A 206 3.91 -18.18 4.45
C ALA A 206 5.27 -18.50 3.82
N ASP A 207 5.36 -18.46 2.48
CA ASP A 207 6.59 -18.76 1.73
C ASP A 207 7.71 -17.73 1.99
N THR A 208 7.35 -16.53 2.43
CA THR A 208 8.30 -15.45 2.72
C THR A 208 8.60 -15.28 4.21
N GLY A 209 8.16 -16.21 5.06
CA GLY A 209 8.54 -16.29 6.48
C GLY A 209 7.58 -15.57 7.43
N PHE A 210 6.30 -15.43 7.05
CA PHE A 210 5.27 -14.85 7.90
C PHE A 210 4.25 -15.90 8.38
N GLY A 211 3.87 -15.81 9.64
CA GLY A 211 2.83 -16.56 10.36
C GLY A 211 3.06 -16.44 11.87
N PRO A 212 2.04 -16.46 12.74
CA PRO A 212 0.60 -16.52 12.48
C PRO A 212 0.03 -15.29 11.77
N LEU A 213 -1.15 -15.50 11.16
CA LEU A 213 -1.83 -14.48 10.35
C LEU A 213 -3.22 -14.18 10.91
N THR A 214 -3.53 -12.89 11.10
CA THR A 214 -4.88 -12.40 11.35
C THR A 214 -5.32 -11.54 10.16
N ALA A 215 -6.55 -11.74 9.67
CA ALA A 215 -7.10 -10.96 8.58
C ALA A 215 -8.36 -10.19 9.03
N TYR A 216 -8.52 -8.98 8.49
CA TYR A 216 -9.65 -8.10 8.75
C TYR A 216 -10.29 -7.66 7.42
N GLY A 217 -11.61 -7.44 7.43
CA GLY A 217 -12.39 -6.96 6.28
C GLY A 217 -12.51 -5.44 6.19
N GLY A 218 -11.76 -4.70 6.98
CA GLY A 218 -11.76 -3.25 7.00
C GLY A 218 -10.93 -2.67 8.13
N LEU A 219 -10.78 -1.34 8.10
CA LEU A 219 -9.98 -0.58 9.08
C LEU A 219 -10.55 -0.57 10.49
N ASP A 220 -11.84 -0.84 10.61
CA ASP A 220 -12.55 -0.97 11.90
C ASP A 220 -12.25 -2.29 12.62
N GLY A 221 -11.42 -3.16 12.02
CA GLY A 221 -11.09 -4.47 12.57
C GLY A 221 -12.19 -5.51 12.44
N ARG A 222 -13.22 -5.26 11.62
CA ARG A 222 -14.30 -6.22 11.36
C ARG A 222 -13.74 -7.55 10.81
N PRO A 223 -14.46 -8.67 11.02
CA PRO A 223 -14.06 -9.96 10.49
C PRO A 223 -13.83 -9.92 8.98
N TRP A 224 -12.80 -10.61 8.53
CA TRP A 224 -12.48 -10.73 7.10
C TRP A 224 -13.61 -11.47 6.34
N ALA A 225 -13.89 -11.01 5.13
CA ALA A 225 -14.77 -11.65 4.17
C ALA A 225 -14.23 -11.45 2.75
N THR A 226 -14.49 -12.38 1.84
CA THR A 226 -14.04 -12.30 0.44
C THR A 226 -14.59 -11.09 -0.28
N ALA A 227 -15.84 -10.71 0.00
CA ALA A 227 -16.51 -9.55 -0.59
C ALA A 227 -16.18 -8.22 0.12
N ALA A 228 -15.30 -8.21 1.13
CA ALA A 228 -14.91 -6.97 1.78
C ALA A 228 -14.13 -6.07 0.80
N GLU A 229 -14.40 -4.76 0.86
CA GLU A 229 -13.72 -3.74 0.04
C GLU A 229 -12.22 -3.71 0.30
N ARG A 230 -11.81 -3.93 1.55
CA ARG A 230 -10.39 -3.96 1.96
C ARG A 230 -10.07 -5.27 2.67
N TRP A 231 -8.94 -5.81 2.32
CA TRP A 231 -8.34 -6.98 2.98
C TRP A 231 -7.08 -6.54 3.71
N ILE A 232 -7.12 -6.62 5.04
CA ILE A 232 -5.99 -6.22 5.87
C ILE A 232 -5.43 -7.45 6.56
N TYR A 233 -4.17 -7.77 6.26
CA TYR A 233 -3.45 -8.89 6.84
C TYR A 233 -2.42 -8.39 7.84
N ARG A 234 -2.57 -8.83 9.08
CA ARG A 234 -1.58 -8.67 10.12
C ARG A 234 -0.83 -9.97 10.28
N ALA A 235 0.41 -10.00 9.84
CA ALA A 235 1.25 -11.20 9.83
C ALA A 235 2.46 -11.01 10.74
N ILE A 236 2.88 -12.08 11.43
CA ILE A 236 4.01 -12.07 12.34
C ILE A 236 5.19 -12.73 11.62
N ARG A 237 6.37 -12.11 11.65
CA ARG A 237 7.60 -12.72 11.18
C ARG A 237 8.02 -13.87 12.11
N HIS A 238 8.33 -15.04 11.56
CA HIS A 238 8.94 -16.17 12.29
C HIS A 238 10.33 -15.84 12.82
#